data_7a90537ff7459b1d7f9ec7ef3512adcf
#
_entry.id   7a90537ff7459b1d7f9ec7ef3512adcf
#
_cell.length_a   1.000
_cell.length_b   1.000
_cell.length_c   1.000
_cell.angle_alpha   90.00
_cell.angle_beta   90.00
_cell.angle_gamma   90.00
#
_symmetry.space_group_name_H-M   'P 1'
#
loop_
_entity.id
_entity.type
_entity.pdbx_description
1 polymer ?
#
loop_
_entity_poly.entity_id
_entity_poly.type
_entity_poly.pdbx_seq_one_letter_code
_entity_poly.pdbx_strand_id
1 'polypeptide(L)'
;ADAYAVFGKYYLPEDTVNAAGNSQYSGWMHTGRLTVTPGNVIDFSWIEADLSDLVSRFAVQAVAFDPFQATQLSTRMLSEGLPMIELRPTVLNFSEPMKTLEALVLQKKLIHDGDPVLGWMASNVVAHLDAKDNIYPRKERAENKIDGIVALIMAISRAIKPGDSVVLGADYELLML
;
A
#
# COMPACT_ATOMS: atom_id res chain seq x y z
N ALA A 1 -18.88 14.13 -3.36
CA ALA A 1 -18.21 13.01 -4.02
C ALA A 1 -16.83 12.85 -3.39
N ASP A 2 -16.64 11.75 -2.76
CA ASP A 2 -15.51 11.51 -1.87
C ASP A 2 -14.19 11.44 -2.66
N ALA A 3 -13.18 12.17 -2.19
CA ALA A 3 -11.80 12.07 -2.64
C ALA A 3 -11.03 11.25 -1.60
N TYR A 4 -10.03 10.49 -2.07
CA TYR A 4 -9.19 9.66 -1.22
C TYR A 4 -7.76 10.19 -1.23
N ALA A 5 -7.21 10.46 -0.06
CA ALA A 5 -5.80 10.79 0.08
C ALA A 5 -4.97 9.50 0.26
N VAL A 6 -3.85 9.41 -0.45
CA VAL A 6 -2.97 8.24 -0.47
C VAL A 6 -1.58 8.64 0.00
N PHE A 7 -1.06 7.89 0.95
CA PHE A 7 0.30 8.01 1.48
C PHE A 7 0.97 6.65 1.42
N GLY A 8 2.17 6.59 0.85
CA GLY A 8 2.95 5.36 0.74
C GLY A 8 4.08 5.31 1.77
N LYS A 9 4.26 4.14 2.40
CA LYS A 9 5.49 3.79 3.13
C LYS A 9 6.05 2.50 2.56
N TYR A 10 7.32 2.48 2.26
CA TYR A 10 8.00 1.37 1.57
C TYR A 10 9.23 0.96 2.36
N TYR A 11 9.49 -0.34 2.41
CA TYR A 11 10.57 -0.93 3.18
C TYR A 11 11.38 -1.89 2.32
N LEU A 12 12.71 -1.80 2.43
CA LEU A 12 13.64 -2.77 1.85
C LEU A 12 14.76 -3.08 2.84
N PRO A 13 15.32 -4.29 2.82
CA PRO A 13 16.52 -4.57 3.58
C PRO A 13 17.74 -3.89 2.95
N GLU A 14 18.69 -3.51 3.80
CA GLU A 14 19.92 -2.79 3.43
C GLU A 14 20.70 -3.51 2.34
N ASP A 15 20.84 -4.83 2.43
CA ASP A 15 21.56 -5.62 1.44
C ASP A 15 20.92 -5.52 0.04
N THR A 16 19.59 -5.38 -0.03
CA THR A 16 18.90 -5.18 -1.31
C THR A 16 19.18 -3.80 -1.91
N VAL A 17 19.23 -2.77 -1.07
CA VAL A 17 19.50 -1.40 -1.51
C VAL A 17 20.97 -1.26 -1.97
N ASN A 18 21.90 -1.92 -1.28
CA ASN A 18 23.32 -1.89 -1.57
C ASN A 18 23.73 -2.86 -2.69
N ALA A 19 22.87 -3.78 -3.10
CA ALA A 19 23.13 -4.69 -4.22
C ALA A 19 23.34 -3.90 -5.52
N ALA A 20 24.38 -4.27 -6.24
CA ALA A 20 24.81 -3.58 -7.46
C ALA A 20 23.67 -3.51 -8.50
N GLY A 21 23.53 -2.34 -9.12
CA GLY A 21 22.70 -2.14 -10.31
C GLY A 21 21.42 -1.34 -10.08
N ASN A 22 21.06 -0.99 -8.84
CA ASN A 22 19.83 -0.23 -8.59
C ASN A 22 20.06 1.07 -7.81
N SER A 23 20.70 2.07 -8.46
CA SER A 23 20.91 3.40 -7.88
C SER A 23 19.62 4.13 -7.50
N GLN A 24 18.50 3.70 -8.02
CA GLN A 24 17.17 4.27 -7.77
C GLN A 24 16.75 4.07 -6.31
N TYR A 25 16.99 2.88 -5.73
CA TYR A 25 16.68 2.61 -4.32
C TYR A 25 17.51 3.50 -3.38
N SER A 26 18.81 3.66 -3.65
CA SER A 26 19.66 4.57 -2.90
C SER A 26 19.15 6.01 -2.97
N GLY A 27 18.72 6.47 -4.15
CA GLY A 27 18.13 7.80 -4.31
C GLY A 27 16.88 8.00 -3.48
N TRP A 28 15.99 7.04 -3.45
CA TRP A 28 14.77 7.10 -2.65
C TRP A 28 15.04 7.00 -1.14
N MET A 29 16.03 6.22 -0.74
CA MET A 29 16.49 6.18 0.65
C MET A 29 17.00 7.56 1.10
N HIS A 30 17.87 8.20 0.31
CA HIS A 30 18.43 9.52 0.64
C HIS A 30 17.37 10.64 0.68
N THR A 31 16.30 10.49 -0.10
CA THR A 31 15.19 11.46 -0.12
C THR A 31 14.09 11.12 0.90
N GLY A 32 14.29 10.10 1.74
CA GLY A 32 13.31 9.69 2.76
C GLY A 32 12.05 9.03 2.20
N ARG A 33 12.06 8.62 0.91
CA ARG A 33 10.92 7.94 0.25
C ARG A 33 10.94 6.43 0.41
N LEU A 34 12.04 5.87 0.90
CA LEU A 34 12.22 4.45 1.13
C LEU A 34 12.87 4.25 2.50
N THR A 35 12.21 3.49 3.35
CA THR A 35 12.76 3.06 4.65
C THR A 35 13.61 1.81 4.45
N VAL A 36 14.85 1.86 4.92
CA VAL A 36 15.81 0.76 4.80
C VAL A 36 16.01 0.14 6.17
N THR A 37 15.70 -1.16 6.29
CA THR A 37 15.91 -1.92 7.52
C THR A 37 17.28 -2.61 7.48
N PRO A 38 17.98 -2.73 8.63
CA PRO A 38 19.29 -3.37 8.66
C PRO A 38 19.25 -4.84 8.22
N GLY A 39 20.33 -5.29 7.57
CA GLY A 39 20.51 -6.70 7.20
C GLY A 39 19.93 -7.10 5.86
N ASN A 40 19.67 -8.40 5.69
CA ASN A 40 19.30 -9.03 4.42
C ASN A 40 17.81 -9.39 4.30
N VAL A 41 17.04 -9.21 5.37
CA VAL A 41 15.59 -9.41 5.41
C VAL A 41 14.90 -8.19 6.01
N ILE A 42 13.64 -7.96 5.67
CA ILE A 42 12.87 -6.87 6.27
C ILE A 42 12.65 -7.15 7.76
N ASP A 43 13.06 -6.20 8.60
CA ASP A 43 12.70 -6.22 10.01
C ASP A 43 11.28 -5.67 10.18
N PHE A 44 10.34 -6.56 10.47
CA PHE A 44 8.93 -6.22 10.65
C PHE A 44 8.66 -5.30 11.85
N SER A 45 9.57 -5.20 12.82
CA SER A 45 9.41 -4.28 13.94
C SER A 45 9.29 -2.81 13.51
N TRP A 46 9.90 -2.43 12.39
CA TRP A 46 9.76 -1.11 11.80
C TRP A 46 8.35 -0.86 11.27
N ILE A 47 7.76 -1.87 10.64
CA ILE A 47 6.38 -1.80 10.13
C ILE A 47 5.40 -1.77 11.30
N GLU A 48 5.64 -2.56 12.35
CA GLU A 48 4.84 -2.58 13.58
C GLU A 48 4.84 -1.20 14.26
N ALA A 49 6.02 -0.58 14.40
CA ALA A 49 6.14 0.76 14.99
C ALA A 49 5.37 1.81 14.17
N ASP A 50 5.48 1.79 12.86
CA ASP A 50 4.77 2.70 11.97
C ASP A 50 3.24 2.49 12.01
N LEU A 51 2.77 1.24 12.08
CA LEU A 51 1.34 0.95 12.23
C LEU A 51 0.80 1.44 13.57
N SER A 52 1.55 1.24 14.66
CA SER A 52 1.18 1.73 15.99
C SER A 52 1.14 3.27 16.03
N ASP A 53 2.10 3.96 15.38
CA ASP A 53 2.06 5.42 15.23
C ASP A 53 0.82 5.88 14.45
N LEU A 54 0.52 5.23 13.32
CA LEU A 54 -0.66 5.56 12.51
C LEU A 54 -1.97 5.41 13.29
N VAL A 55 -2.12 4.34 14.07
CA VAL A 55 -3.31 4.12 14.91
C VAL A 55 -3.41 5.15 16.03
N SER A 56 -2.28 5.64 16.55
CA SER A 56 -2.28 6.70 17.55
C SER A 56 -2.73 8.06 17.01
N ARG A 57 -2.55 8.29 15.71
CA ARG A 57 -2.79 9.59 15.05
C ARG A 57 -4.11 9.62 14.26
N PHE A 58 -4.58 8.48 13.80
CA PHE A 58 -5.74 8.36 12.93
C PHE A 58 -6.75 7.34 13.47
N ALA A 59 -8.03 7.56 13.21
CA ALA A 59 -9.09 6.59 13.49
C ALA A 59 -9.05 5.46 12.44
N VAL A 60 -8.03 4.59 12.52
CA VAL A 60 -7.83 3.49 11.57
C VAL A 60 -9.00 2.51 11.62
N GLN A 61 -9.72 2.34 10.51
CA GLN A 61 -10.89 1.48 10.42
C GLN A 61 -10.57 0.06 10.01
N ALA A 62 -9.54 -0.14 9.21
CA ALA A 62 -9.11 -1.45 8.73
C ALA A 62 -7.65 -1.43 8.30
N VAL A 63 -6.94 -2.51 8.61
CA VAL A 63 -5.59 -2.78 8.10
C VAL A 63 -5.68 -4.07 7.28
N ALA A 64 -5.81 -3.93 5.96
CA ALA A 64 -5.83 -5.07 5.07
C ALA A 64 -4.40 -5.61 4.86
N PHE A 65 -4.23 -6.92 4.94
CA PHE A 65 -2.93 -7.56 4.73
C PHE A 65 -3.05 -8.84 3.90
N ASP A 66 -2.01 -9.12 3.10
CA ASP A 66 -1.83 -10.43 2.47
C ASP A 66 -1.29 -11.42 3.53
N PRO A 67 -1.96 -12.56 3.77
CA PRO A 67 -1.48 -13.54 4.75
C PRO A 67 -0.15 -14.17 4.38
N PHE A 68 0.30 -14.07 3.12
CA PHE A 68 1.58 -14.60 2.69
C PHE A 68 2.73 -13.90 3.43
N GLN A 69 3.47 -14.66 4.24
CA GLN A 69 4.59 -14.20 5.09
C GLN A 69 4.25 -13.12 6.13
N ALA A 70 2.98 -12.76 6.34
CA ALA A 70 2.57 -11.73 7.29
C ALA A 70 1.90 -12.27 8.57
N THR A 71 1.86 -13.59 8.76
CA THR A 71 1.14 -14.21 9.89
C THR A 71 1.64 -13.71 11.25
N GLN A 72 2.95 -13.60 11.43
CA GLN A 72 3.52 -13.15 12.72
C GLN A 72 3.20 -11.68 12.99
N LEU A 73 3.38 -10.82 11.99
CA LEU A 73 3.03 -9.40 12.06
C LEU A 73 1.54 -9.22 12.38
N SER A 74 0.66 -9.87 11.61
CA SER A 74 -0.78 -9.72 11.77
C SER A 74 -1.26 -10.22 13.14
N THR A 75 -0.71 -11.31 13.66
CA THR A 75 -1.04 -11.84 14.99
C THR A 75 -0.65 -10.87 16.09
N ARG A 76 0.54 -10.27 16.01
CA ARG A 76 0.99 -9.26 16.99
C ARG A 76 0.11 -8.01 16.94
N MET A 77 -0.09 -7.44 15.76
CA MET A 77 -0.91 -6.23 15.62
C MET A 77 -2.35 -6.47 16.05
N LEU A 78 -2.92 -7.65 15.77
CA LEU A 78 -4.24 -8.02 16.26
C LEU A 78 -4.28 -8.08 17.81
N SER A 79 -3.24 -8.63 18.45
CA SER A 79 -3.16 -8.67 19.93
C SER A 79 -3.01 -7.29 20.56
N GLU A 80 -2.51 -6.30 19.83
CA GLU A 80 -2.45 -4.89 20.22
C GLU A 80 -3.76 -4.12 19.92
N GLY A 81 -4.76 -4.80 19.35
CA GLY A 81 -6.08 -4.24 19.10
C GLY A 81 -6.24 -3.55 17.73
N LEU A 82 -5.30 -3.71 16.81
CA LEU A 82 -5.44 -3.16 15.46
C LEU A 82 -6.50 -3.93 14.66
N PRO A 83 -7.32 -3.26 13.85
CA PRO A 83 -8.37 -3.89 13.04
C PRO A 83 -7.80 -4.61 11.82
N MET A 84 -7.06 -5.70 12.04
CA MET A 84 -6.39 -6.48 11.02
C MET A 84 -7.39 -7.32 10.21
N ILE A 85 -7.32 -7.23 8.87
CA ILE A 85 -8.22 -7.94 7.95
C ILE A 85 -7.41 -8.69 6.91
N GLU A 86 -7.53 -10.01 6.90
CA GLU A 86 -6.93 -10.84 5.85
C GLU A 86 -7.60 -10.56 4.50
N LEU A 87 -6.81 -10.24 3.50
CA LEU A 87 -7.25 -10.03 2.13
C LEU A 87 -6.28 -10.69 1.14
N ARG A 88 -6.65 -11.86 0.65
CA ARG A 88 -5.83 -12.58 -0.32
C ARG A 88 -5.87 -11.88 -1.68
N PRO A 89 -4.71 -11.67 -2.34
CA PRO A 89 -4.62 -11.05 -3.66
C PRO A 89 -5.12 -12.02 -4.75
N THR A 90 -6.44 -12.16 -4.84
CA THR A 90 -7.12 -12.98 -5.86
C THR A 90 -7.86 -12.10 -6.86
N VAL A 91 -8.15 -12.63 -8.04
CA VAL A 91 -8.94 -11.92 -9.06
C VAL A 91 -10.29 -11.45 -8.50
N LEU A 92 -10.96 -12.29 -7.70
CA LEU A 92 -12.26 -11.97 -7.09
C LEU A 92 -12.17 -10.81 -6.10
N ASN A 93 -11.10 -10.76 -5.31
CA ASN A 93 -10.93 -9.70 -4.32
C ASN A 93 -10.42 -8.40 -4.93
N PHE A 94 -9.75 -8.45 -6.08
CA PHE A 94 -9.02 -7.30 -6.64
C PHE A 94 -9.71 -6.64 -7.83
N SER A 95 -10.58 -7.36 -8.56
CA SER A 95 -11.17 -6.83 -9.79
C SER A 95 -11.98 -5.55 -9.56
N GLU A 96 -12.91 -5.53 -8.62
CA GLU A 96 -13.73 -4.35 -8.31
C GLU A 96 -12.88 -3.19 -7.75
N PRO A 97 -12.04 -3.40 -6.72
CA PRO A 97 -11.17 -2.33 -6.22
C PRO A 97 -10.21 -1.75 -7.27
N MET A 98 -9.69 -2.58 -8.17
CA MET A 98 -8.80 -2.12 -9.23
C MET A 98 -9.53 -1.24 -10.26
N LYS A 99 -10.75 -1.62 -10.67
CA LYS A 99 -11.61 -0.79 -11.53
C LYS A 99 -11.98 0.53 -10.84
N THR A 100 -12.27 0.45 -9.54
CA THR A 100 -12.56 1.66 -8.75
C THR A 100 -11.34 2.57 -8.65
N LEU A 101 -10.14 2.01 -8.40
CA LEU A 101 -8.90 2.78 -8.38
C LEU A 101 -8.66 3.51 -9.71
N GLU A 102 -8.82 2.82 -10.84
CA GLU A 102 -8.73 3.43 -12.18
C GLU A 102 -9.73 4.60 -12.33
N ALA A 103 -10.98 4.38 -11.96
CA ALA A 103 -12.01 5.41 -12.03
C ALA A 103 -11.69 6.62 -11.14
N LEU A 104 -11.15 6.41 -9.93
CA LEU A 104 -10.72 7.49 -9.04
C LEU A 104 -9.57 8.31 -9.63
N VAL A 105 -8.60 7.67 -10.27
CA VAL A 105 -7.50 8.35 -10.97
C VAL A 105 -8.05 9.20 -12.11
N LEU A 106 -8.88 8.63 -12.99
CA LEU A 106 -9.47 9.34 -14.13
C LEU A 106 -10.37 10.52 -13.70
N GLN A 107 -11.08 10.38 -12.59
CA GLN A 107 -11.92 11.43 -12.02
C GLN A 107 -11.13 12.46 -11.19
N LYS A 108 -9.81 12.30 -11.03
CA LYS A 108 -8.96 13.15 -10.18
C LYS A 108 -9.43 13.20 -8.72
N LYS A 109 -9.94 12.07 -8.23
CA LYS A 109 -10.39 11.88 -6.85
C LYS A 109 -9.38 11.14 -5.98
N LEU A 110 -8.26 10.72 -6.54
CA LEU A 110 -7.12 10.17 -5.82
C LEU A 110 -6.10 11.29 -5.62
N ILE A 111 -5.93 11.72 -4.38
CA ILE A 111 -4.99 12.77 -3.99
C ILE A 111 -3.72 12.09 -3.46
N HIS A 112 -2.57 12.45 -3.99
CA HIS A 112 -1.27 11.94 -3.57
C HIS A 112 -0.20 13.05 -3.66
N ASP A 113 0.90 12.88 -2.94
CA ASP A 113 2.01 13.84 -2.87
C ASP A 113 3.00 13.76 -4.04
N GLY A 114 2.71 12.97 -5.06
CA GLY A 114 3.61 12.72 -6.19
C GLY A 114 4.75 11.76 -5.85
N ASP A 115 4.55 10.86 -4.89
CA ASP A 115 5.55 9.89 -4.46
C ASP A 115 6.19 9.13 -5.63
N PRO A 116 7.53 9.23 -5.84
CA PRO A 116 8.20 8.62 -6.98
C PRO A 116 8.24 7.10 -6.91
N VAL A 117 8.18 6.50 -5.71
CA VAL A 117 8.15 5.04 -5.54
C VAL A 117 6.82 4.50 -6.01
N LEU A 118 5.71 5.14 -5.58
CA LEU A 118 4.37 4.77 -6.02
C LEU A 118 4.22 4.95 -7.54
N GLY A 119 4.69 6.07 -8.08
CA GLY A 119 4.66 6.36 -9.51
C GLY A 119 5.42 5.32 -10.32
N TRP A 120 6.60 4.91 -9.87
CA TRP A 120 7.38 3.86 -10.50
C TRP A 120 6.67 2.50 -10.43
N MET A 121 6.11 2.12 -9.29
CA MET A 121 5.35 0.88 -9.17
C MET A 121 4.09 0.89 -10.03
N ALA A 122 3.42 2.03 -10.16
CA ALA A 122 2.27 2.19 -11.05
C ALA A 122 2.64 1.95 -12.52
N SER A 123 3.80 2.43 -12.96
CA SER A 123 4.28 2.20 -14.34
C SER A 123 4.64 0.73 -14.64
N ASN A 124 4.82 -0.09 -13.60
CA ASN A 124 5.12 -1.52 -13.73
C ASN A 124 3.87 -2.41 -13.77
N VAL A 125 2.69 -1.85 -13.48
CA VAL A 125 1.45 -2.63 -13.44
C VAL A 125 0.88 -2.81 -14.82
N VAL A 126 0.55 -4.06 -15.14
CA VAL A 126 -0.24 -4.41 -16.32
C VAL A 126 -1.56 -5.01 -15.85
N ALA A 127 -2.66 -4.49 -16.40
CA ALA A 127 -3.99 -5.04 -16.12
C ALA A 127 -4.19 -6.32 -16.95
N HIS A 128 -4.35 -7.45 -16.27
CA HIS A 128 -4.71 -8.71 -16.92
C HIS A 128 -6.22 -8.89 -16.85
N LEU A 129 -6.85 -9.03 -18.02
CA LEU A 129 -8.28 -9.34 -18.13
C LEU A 129 -8.48 -10.83 -18.26
N ASP A 130 -9.49 -11.37 -17.55
CA ASP A 130 -9.98 -12.72 -17.76
C ASP A 130 -11.18 -12.73 -18.75
N ALA A 131 -11.67 -13.93 -19.08
CA ALA A 131 -12.80 -14.12 -20.01
C ALA A 131 -14.15 -13.57 -19.48
N LYS A 132 -14.20 -13.11 -18.22
CA LYS A 132 -15.40 -12.54 -17.58
C LYS A 132 -15.22 -11.04 -17.29
N ASP A 133 -14.29 -10.38 -17.97
CA ASP A 133 -13.94 -8.97 -17.79
C ASP A 133 -13.48 -8.62 -16.36
N ASN A 134 -13.01 -9.60 -15.59
CA ASN A 134 -12.32 -9.29 -14.35
C ASN A 134 -10.90 -8.84 -14.66
N ILE A 135 -10.42 -7.85 -13.89
CA ILE A 135 -9.05 -7.35 -14.00
C ILE A 135 -8.22 -7.71 -12.77
N TYR A 136 -6.92 -7.93 -13.00
CA TYR A 136 -5.98 -8.27 -11.95
C TYR A 136 -4.62 -7.64 -12.24
N PRO A 137 -3.93 -7.06 -11.22
CA PRO A 137 -2.63 -6.45 -11.44
C PRO A 137 -1.55 -7.52 -11.64
N ARG A 138 -0.78 -7.38 -12.71
CA ARG A 138 0.40 -8.19 -12.99
C ARG A 138 1.59 -7.31 -13.31
N LYS A 139 2.77 -7.88 -13.24
CA LYS A 139 4.02 -7.32 -13.73
C LYS A 139 4.51 -8.10 -14.94
N GLU A 140 5.08 -7.43 -15.92
CA GLU A 140 5.60 -8.09 -17.12
C GLU A 140 6.89 -8.86 -16.85
N ARG A 141 7.73 -8.36 -15.94
CA ARG A 141 9.04 -8.91 -15.63
C ARG A 141 9.19 -9.15 -14.14
N ALA A 142 9.98 -10.17 -13.77
CA ALA A 142 10.17 -10.55 -12.37
C ALA A 142 10.79 -9.43 -11.52
N GLU A 143 11.68 -8.63 -12.09
CA GLU A 143 12.34 -7.49 -11.47
C GLU A 143 11.40 -6.30 -11.19
N ASN A 144 10.31 -6.17 -11.95
CA ASN A 144 9.33 -5.12 -11.73
C ASN A 144 8.64 -5.30 -10.38
N LYS A 145 8.54 -4.22 -9.61
CA LYS A 145 7.82 -4.20 -8.34
C LYS A 145 6.50 -3.47 -8.51
N ILE A 146 5.44 -4.04 -7.93
CA ILE A 146 4.07 -3.51 -7.96
C ILE A 146 3.43 -3.52 -6.56
N ASP A 147 4.21 -3.81 -5.53
CA ASP A 147 3.73 -4.06 -4.16
C ASP A 147 2.95 -2.87 -3.60
N GLY A 148 3.37 -1.65 -3.87
CA GLY A 148 2.66 -0.42 -3.47
C GLY A 148 1.29 -0.29 -4.13
N ILE A 149 1.14 -0.70 -5.39
CA ILE A 149 -0.17 -0.70 -6.08
C ILE A 149 -1.05 -1.83 -5.57
N VAL A 150 -0.48 -3.00 -5.29
CA VAL A 150 -1.20 -4.11 -4.65
C VAL A 150 -1.75 -3.66 -3.29
N ALA A 151 -0.91 -3.03 -2.45
CA ALA A 151 -1.34 -2.49 -1.17
C ALA A 151 -2.42 -1.41 -1.31
N LEU A 152 -2.30 -0.53 -2.32
CA LEU A 152 -3.31 0.49 -2.61
C LEU A 152 -4.65 -0.13 -3.03
N ILE A 153 -4.65 -1.16 -3.88
CA ILE A 153 -5.86 -1.90 -4.26
C ILE A 153 -6.51 -2.54 -3.02
N MET A 154 -5.70 -3.10 -2.12
CA MET A 154 -6.18 -3.66 -0.85
C MET A 154 -6.83 -2.59 0.04
N ALA A 155 -6.22 -1.41 0.16
CA ALA A 155 -6.77 -0.28 0.91
C ALA A 155 -8.09 0.21 0.30
N ILE A 156 -8.15 0.39 -1.02
CA ILE A 156 -9.38 0.76 -1.73
C ILE A 156 -10.48 -0.28 -1.52
N SER A 157 -10.15 -1.57 -1.52
CA SER A 157 -11.14 -2.63 -1.27
C SER A 157 -11.85 -2.49 0.09
N ARG A 158 -11.19 -1.87 1.06
CA ARG A 158 -11.79 -1.59 2.37
C ARG A 158 -12.54 -0.27 2.36
N ALA A 159 -11.97 0.76 1.76
CA ALA A 159 -12.54 2.11 1.71
C ALA A 159 -13.87 2.20 0.95
N ILE A 160 -14.12 1.32 -0.02
CA ILE A 160 -15.36 1.33 -0.82
C ILE A 160 -16.49 0.47 -0.22
N LYS A 161 -16.25 -0.24 0.88
CA LYS A 161 -17.29 -1.06 1.51
C LYS A 161 -18.27 -0.19 2.30
N PRO A 162 -19.59 -0.37 2.10
CA PRO A 162 -20.59 0.35 2.89
C PRO A 162 -20.43 0.06 4.39
N GLY A 163 -20.37 1.10 5.19
CA GLY A 163 -20.25 1.01 6.66
C GLY A 163 -18.82 1.16 7.20
N ASP A 164 -17.79 1.08 6.36
CA ASP A 164 -16.39 1.28 6.76
C ASP A 164 -15.88 2.70 6.44
N SER A 165 -16.72 3.57 5.87
CA SER A 165 -16.32 4.94 5.54
C SER A 165 -16.42 5.83 6.76
N VAL A 166 -15.28 6.19 7.34
CA VAL A 166 -15.20 7.37 8.20
C VAL A 166 -15.15 8.59 7.28
N VAL A 167 -16.21 9.38 7.31
CA VAL A 167 -16.18 10.74 6.78
C VAL A 167 -15.16 11.49 7.64
N LEU A 168 -14.02 11.85 7.07
CA LEU A 168 -13.09 12.77 7.72
C LEU A 168 -13.89 14.06 7.99
N GLY A 169 -14.12 14.37 9.27
CA GLY A 169 -14.74 15.61 9.65
C GLY A 169 -13.88 16.79 9.15
N ALA A 170 -14.50 17.96 9.00
CA ALA A 170 -13.85 19.17 8.48
C ALA A 170 -12.65 19.68 9.33
N ASP A 171 -12.34 19.00 10.42
CA ASP A 171 -11.32 19.40 11.39
C ASP A 171 -9.97 18.68 11.24
N TYR A 172 -9.79 17.85 10.19
CA TYR A 172 -8.49 17.26 9.91
C TYR A 172 -7.65 18.23 9.06
N GLU A 173 -6.80 19.00 9.70
CA GLU A 173 -5.69 19.66 9.02
C GLU A 173 -4.72 18.59 8.51
N LEU A 174 -4.54 18.55 7.18
CA LEU A 174 -3.45 17.82 6.54
C LEU A 174 -2.13 18.50 6.95
N LEU A 175 -1.49 17.99 7.99
CA LEU A 175 -0.10 18.33 8.26
C LEU A 175 0.74 17.76 7.11
N MET A 176 1.03 18.60 6.14
CA MET A 176 2.08 18.33 5.16
C MET A 176 3.42 18.44 5.90
N LEU A 177 4.09 17.33 6.06
CA LEU A 177 5.50 17.23 6.45
C LEU A 177 6.38 17.09 5.22
#